data_cba26b2d415d425e5bff66f0ebfe92f1
#
_entry.id   cba26b2d415d425e5bff66f0ebfe92f1
#
_cell.length_a   1.000
_cell.length_b   1.000
_cell.length_c   1.000
_cell.angle_alpha   90.00
_cell.angle_beta   90.00
_cell.angle_gamma   90.00
#
_symmetry.space_group_name_H-M   'P 1'
#
loop_
_entity.id
_entity.type
_entity.pdbx_description
1 polymer ?
#
loop_
_entity_poly.entity_id
_entity_poly.type
_entity_poly.pdbx_seq_one_letter_code
_entity_poly.pdbx_strand_id
1 'polypeptide(L)'
;MKTWIIRIVVGVIALALIIVLGVGAWLVERFNASKPRETGEVALSALERPAQVVRDENGIAHIFGETDADVMAALGYVHASERYFQMDLARRYMRGELSALFGEDYLRADAQTRTYGFRRLTEDIVANLSDETRALMEAYVAGVNARVAEGAVAPEYAVLRTAPEGWSLEDSAAIVVLLAHDLAAGAGADTDRALLDDILSAEQLAQFTMSFPDWAPTMLKAEDMRARFGEVQTEALPPAEAPAAQSDNQPGSNAWVISGERSETGRPLLA
;
A
#
# COMPACT_ATOMS: atom_id res chain seq x y z
N MET A 1 49.65 35.11 10.60
CA MET A 1 48.45 34.97 9.74
C MET A 1 48.13 33.51 9.39
N LYS A 2 49.12 32.68 8.95
CA LYS A 2 48.90 31.28 8.59
C LYS A 2 48.38 30.38 9.75
N THR A 3 48.88 30.55 10.97
CA THR A 3 48.50 29.73 12.14
C THR A 3 47.10 29.98 12.64
N TRP A 4 46.59 31.18 12.50
CA TRP A 4 45.19 31.53 12.87
C TRP A 4 44.19 30.91 11.89
N ILE A 5 44.50 30.97 10.57
CA ILE A 5 43.64 30.32 9.56
C ILE A 5 43.56 28.80 9.78
N ILE A 6 44.71 28.15 10.10
CA ILE A 6 44.74 26.70 10.39
C ILE A 6 43.86 26.38 11.62
N ARG A 7 43.91 27.19 12.67
CA ARG A 7 43.08 26.97 13.86
C ARG A 7 41.58 27.10 13.55
N ILE A 8 41.19 28.05 12.73
CA ILE A 8 39.79 28.20 12.27
C ILE A 8 39.36 26.97 11.45
N VAL A 9 40.19 26.57 10.48
CA VAL A 9 39.86 25.40 9.63
C VAL A 9 39.74 24.14 10.47
N VAL A 10 40.66 23.90 11.41
CA VAL A 10 40.59 22.77 12.33
C VAL A 10 39.30 22.87 13.23
N GLY A 11 38.96 24.06 13.72
CA GLY A 11 37.78 24.26 14.50
C GLY A 11 36.48 23.99 13.71
N VAL A 12 36.42 24.44 12.45
CA VAL A 12 35.27 24.15 11.56
C VAL A 12 35.16 22.65 11.25
N ILE A 13 36.27 21.98 10.96
CA ILE A 13 36.28 20.53 10.74
C ILE A 13 35.82 19.78 12.01
N ALA A 14 36.33 20.16 13.19
CA ALA A 14 35.95 19.54 14.43
C ALA A 14 34.44 19.74 14.72
N LEU A 15 33.92 20.93 14.47
CA LEU A 15 32.48 21.22 14.62
C LEU A 15 31.64 20.41 13.64
N ALA A 16 32.06 20.32 12.38
CA ALA A 16 31.38 19.50 11.36
C ALA A 16 31.37 18.00 11.77
N LEU A 17 32.48 17.48 12.28
CA LEU A 17 32.56 16.11 12.79
C LEU A 17 31.61 15.87 13.98
N ILE A 18 31.55 16.81 14.93
CA ILE A 18 30.63 16.71 16.08
C ILE A 18 29.17 16.68 15.59
N ILE A 19 28.81 17.53 14.63
CA ILE A 19 27.46 17.55 14.06
C ILE A 19 27.14 16.22 13.36
N VAL A 20 28.05 15.71 12.53
CA VAL A 20 27.86 14.42 11.82
C VAL A 20 27.70 13.27 12.81
N LEU A 21 28.54 13.21 13.85
CA LEU A 21 28.45 12.18 14.89
C LEU A 21 27.15 12.31 15.71
N GLY A 22 26.76 13.55 16.05
CA GLY A 22 25.52 13.81 16.77
C GLY A 22 24.28 13.42 15.97
N VAL A 23 24.22 13.77 14.70
CA VAL A 23 23.13 13.37 13.80
C VAL A 23 23.15 11.85 13.60
N GLY A 24 24.32 11.25 13.42
CA GLY A 24 24.45 9.79 13.28
C GLY A 24 23.93 9.05 14.53
N ALA A 25 24.36 9.48 15.72
CA ALA A 25 23.89 8.90 16.97
C ALA A 25 22.36 9.06 17.16
N TRP A 26 21.81 10.21 16.83
CA TRP A 26 20.36 10.47 16.88
C TRP A 26 19.59 9.56 15.91
N LEU A 27 20.08 9.38 14.67
CA LEU A 27 19.45 8.47 13.72
C LEU A 27 19.48 7.02 14.18
N VAL A 28 20.61 6.57 14.75
CA VAL A 28 20.74 5.21 15.31
C VAL A 28 19.76 5.01 16.47
N GLU A 29 19.63 6.00 17.35
CA GLU A 29 18.67 5.95 18.46
C GLU A 29 17.23 5.84 17.93
N ARG A 30 16.85 6.67 16.94
CA ARG A 30 15.51 6.63 16.34
C ARG A 30 15.22 5.31 15.65
N PHE A 31 16.20 4.79 14.90
CA PHE A 31 16.09 3.47 14.28
C PHE A 31 15.92 2.35 15.31
N ASN A 32 16.71 2.37 16.39
CA ASN A 32 16.59 1.35 17.44
C ASN A 32 15.27 1.45 18.22
N ALA A 33 14.79 2.67 18.46
CA ALA A 33 13.50 2.90 19.14
C ALA A 33 12.29 2.45 18.31
N SER A 34 12.42 2.38 16.97
CA SER A 34 11.34 1.97 16.07
C SER A 34 11.30 0.46 15.81
N LYS A 35 12.31 -0.30 16.26
CA LYS A 35 12.34 -1.75 16.05
C LYS A 35 11.14 -2.43 16.69
N PRO A 36 10.54 -3.42 16.02
CA PRO A 36 9.54 -4.28 16.63
C PRO A 36 10.10 -4.99 17.88
N ARG A 37 9.26 -5.21 18.86
CA ARG A 37 9.61 -6.07 19.99
C ARG A 37 9.56 -7.53 19.53
N GLU A 38 10.67 -8.23 19.69
CA GLU A 38 10.77 -9.65 19.32
C GLU A 38 10.33 -10.58 20.44
N THR A 39 10.41 -10.12 21.69
CA THR A 39 10.10 -10.91 22.90
C THR A 39 9.45 -10.04 23.97
N GLY A 40 8.71 -10.66 24.87
CA GLY A 40 8.07 -10.02 26.01
C GLY A 40 6.56 -9.96 25.91
N GLU A 41 5.94 -9.24 26.81
CA GLU A 41 4.49 -9.07 26.90
C GLU A 41 4.12 -7.62 26.59
N VAL A 42 3.00 -7.45 25.89
CA VAL A 42 2.42 -6.14 25.56
C VAL A 42 0.97 -6.15 26.04
N ALA A 43 0.60 -5.16 26.83
CA ALA A 43 -0.78 -4.97 27.26
C ALA A 43 -1.55 -4.23 26.16
N LEU A 44 -2.46 -4.92 25.49
CA LEU A 44 -3.38 -4.33 24.50
C LEU A 44 -4.78 -4.29 25.12
N SER A 45 -5.32 -3.09 25.31
CA SER A 45 -6.68 -2.90 25.83
C SER A 45 -7.77 -3.40 24.88
N ALA A 46 -7.42 -3.68 23.64
CA ALA A 46 -8.32 -4.22 22.61
C ALA A 46 -8.50 -5.75 22.73
N LEU A 47 -7.68 -6.43 23.52
CA LEU A 47 -7.80 -7.88 23.71
C LEU A 47 -8.79 -8.19 24.83
N GLU A 48 -9.72 -9.10 24.57
CA GLU A 48 -10.56 -9.72 25.60
C GLU A 48 -9.82 -10.84 26.30
N ARG A 49 -8.99 -11.58 25.57
CA ARG A 49 -8.18 -12.71 26.02
C ARG A 49 -6.76 -12.60 25.47
N PRO A 50 -5.79 -13.24 26.14
CA PRO A 50 -4.41 -13.22 25.67
C PRO A 50 -4.26 -13.79 24.26
N ALA A 51 -3.53 -13.07 23.38
CA ALA A 51 -3.07 -13.56 22.10
C ALA A 51 -1.56 -13.81 22.14
N GLN A 52 -1.09 -14.83 21.46
CA GLN A 52 0.32 -15.17 21.35
C GLN A 52 0.83 -14.88 19.94
N VAL A 53 1.96 -14.21 19.84
CA VAL A 53 2.68 -14.00 18.58
C VAL A 53 3.98 -14.78 18.62
N VAL A 54 4.15 -15.75 17.73
CA VAL A 54 5.36 -16.57 17.62
C VAL A 54 6.02 -16.25 16.28
N ARG A 55 7.32 -15.98 16.27
CA ARG A 55 8.07 -15.78 15.03
C ARG A 55 8.86 -17.05 14.70
N ASP A 56 8.77 -17.45 13.45
CA ASP A 56 9.59 -18.56 12.92
C ASP A 56 11.02 -18.10 12.59
N GLU A 57 11.83 -19.02 12.06
CA GLU A 57 13.22 -18.77 11.66
C GLU A 57 13.39 -17.73 10.55
N ASN A 58 12.33 -17.48 9.77
CA ASN A 58 12.28 -16.47 8.70
C ASN A 58 11.75 -15.12 9.21
N GLY A 59 11.38 -15.03 10.50
CA GLY A 59 10.80 -13.86 11.12
C GLY A 59 9.29 -13.68 10.84
N ILE A 60 8.63 -14.67 10.22
CA ILE A 60 7.19 -14.62 9.95
C ILE A 60 6.43 -14.73 11.27
N ALA A 61 5.52 -13.80 11.49
CA ALA A 61 4.69 -13.77 12.70
C ALA A 61 3.48 -14.72 12.55
N HIS A 62 3.39 -15.69 13.44
CA HIS A 62 2.23 -16.58 13.60
C HIS A 62 1.44 -16.11 14.82
N ILE A 63 0.17 -15.78 14.61
CA ILE A 63 -0.69 -15.20 15.65
C ILE A 63 -1.73 -16.24 16.07
N PHE A 64 -1.83 -16.48 17.38
CA PHE A 64 -2.78 -17.39 17.98
C PHE A 64 -3.62 -16.65 19.02
N GLY A 65 -4.93 -16.75 18.95
CA GLY A 65 -5.89 -16.18 19.88
C GLY A 65 -7.09 -17.07 20.06
N GLU A 66 -7.90 -16.83 21.09
CA GLU A 66 -9.12 -17.60 21.33
C GLU A 66 -10.32 -17.07 20.53
N THR A 67 -10.27 -15.78 20.16
CA THR A 67 -11.30 -15.12 19.33
C THR A 67 -10.67 -14.49 18.10
N ASP A 68 -11.46 -14.36 17.03
CA ASP A 68 -11.02 -13.66 15.81
C ASP A 68 -10.70 -12.19 16.09
N ALA A 69 -11.43 -11.54 16.99
CA ALA A 69 -11.17 -10.16 17.40
C ALA A 69 -9.79 -10.02 18.08
N ASP A 70 -9.41 -10.95 18.96
CA ASP A 70 -8.10 -10.96 19.62
C ASP A 70 -6.98 -11.15 18.59
N VAL A 71 -7.18 -12.07 17.62
CA VAL A 71 -6.23 -12.28 16.51
C VAL A 71 -6.09 -11.02 15.66
N MET A 72 -7.20 -10.36 15.32
CA MET A 72 -7.20 -9.13 14.52
C MET A 72 -6.53 -7.96 15.27
N ALA A 73 -6.74 -7.82 16.57
CA ALA A 73 -6.05 -6.80 17.36
C ALA A 73 -4.54 -7.05 17.41
N ALA A 74 -4.12 -8.30 17.65
CA ALA A 74 -2.70 -8.66 17.63
C ALA A 74 -2.08 -8.46 16.24
N LEU A 75 -2.80 -8.79 15.16
CA LEU A 75 -2.38 -8.57 13.78
C LEU A 75 -2.16 -7.08 13.49
N GLY A 76 -3.10 -6.23 13.91
CA GLY A 76 -2.97 -4.78 13.76
C GLY A 76 -1.74 -4.23 14.46
N TYR A 77 -1.47 -4.68 15.69
CA TYR A 77 -0.28 -4.30 16.43
C TYR A 77 1.02 -4.74 15.73
N VAL A 78 1.07 -5.98 15.21
CA VAL A 78 2.23 -6.52 14.48
C VAL A 78 2.47 -5.73 13.19
N HIS A 79 1.42 -5.50 12.39
CA HIS A 79 1.53 -4.72 11.15
C HIS A 79 2.07 -3.30 11.43
N ALA A 80 1.53 -2.63 12.43
CA ALA A 80 2.00 -1.29 12.81
C ALA A 80 3.44 -1.31 13.34
N SER A 81 3.85 -2.38 14.03
CA SER A 81 5.22 -2.52 14.53
C SER A 81 6.25 -2.64 13.42
N GLU A 82 5.87 -3.23 12.28
CA GLU A 82 6.79 -3.58 11.21
C GLU A 82 6.68 -2.66 9.99
N ARG A 83 5.49 -2.13 9.69
CA ARG A 83 5.19 -1.52 8.40
C ARG A 83 4.38 -0.23 8.47
N TYR A 84 4.30 0.43 9.65
CA TYR A 84 3.40 1.57 9.81
C TYR A 84 3.64 2.71 8.81
N PHE A 85 4.90 3.01 8.48
CA PHE A 85 5.18 4.05 7.50
C PHE A 85 4.67 3.70 6.09
N GLN A 86 4.82 2.43 5.67
CA GLN A 86 4.24 1.98 4.40
C GLN A 86 2.70 2.01 4.41
N MET A 87 2.09 1.64 5.55
CA MET A 87 0.63 1.76 5.73
C MET A 87 0.19 3.23 5.61
N ASP A 88 0.90 4.14 6.27
CA ASP A 88 0.62 5.59 6.22
C ASP A 88 0.80 6.16 4.81
N LEU A 89 1.82 5.74 4.07
CA LEU A 89 2.00 6.14 2.67
C LEU A 89 0.85 5.67 1.80
N ALA A 90 0.43 4.42 1.94
CA ALA A 90 -0.67 3.85 1.16
C ALA A 90 -1.99 4.60 1.41
N ARG A 91 -2.35 4.86 2.68
CA ARG A 91 -3.56 5.65 2.97
C ARG A 91 -3.47 7.09 2.47
N ARG A 92 -2.28 7.75 2.58
CA ARG A 92 -2.07 9.12 2.06
C ARG A 92 -2.18 9.15 0.55
N TYR A 93 -1.65 8.16 -0.15
CA TYR A 93 -1.85 8.01 -1.57
C TYR A 93 -3.35 7.95 -1.91
N MET A 94 -4.09 7.07 -1.23
CA MET A 94 -5.54 6.91 -1.47
C MET A 94 -6.38 8.13 -1.07
N ARG A 95 -5.89 8.95 -0.15
CA ARG A 95 -6.52 10.23 0.23
C ARG A 95 -6.09 11.40 -0.65
N GLY A 96 -5.03 11.23 -1.49
CA GLY A 96 -4.41 12.31 -2.24
C GLY A 96 -3.74 13.33 -1.32
N GLU A 97 -2.90 12.87 -0.41
CA GLU A 97 -2.23 13.65 0.64
C GLU A 97 -0.70 13.43 0.67
N LEU A 98 -0.11 12.87 -0.40
CA LEU A 98 1.33 12.66 -0.48
C LEU A 98 2.11 13.97 -0.50
N SER A 99 1.57 15.02 -1.13
CA SER A 99 2.20 16.34 -1.19
C SER A 99 2.40 16.98 0.19
N ALA A 100 1.59 16.59 1.19
CA ALA A 100 1.77 17.03 2.57
C ALA A 100 3.07 16.53 3.20
N LEU A 101 3.61 15.39 2.73
CA LEU A 101 4.88 14.84 3.19
C LEU A 101 6.05 15.20 2.28
N PHE A 102 5.85 15.18 0.96
CA PHE A 102 6.92 15.20 -0.03
C PHE A 102 6.96 16.47 -0.87
N GLY A 103 6.02 17.39 -0.65
CA GLY A 103 6.00 18.68 -1.32
C GLY A 103 5.27 18.68 -2.67
N GLU A 104 5.47 19.77 -3.43
CA GLU A 104 4.69 20.10 -4.62
C GLU A 104 4.82 19.11 -5.78
N ASP A 105 5.90 18.35 -5.85
CA ASP A 105 6.11 17.32 -6.90
C ASP A 105 5.01 16.25 -6.90
N TYR A 106 4.33 16.05 -5.76
CA TYR A 106 3.24 15.09 -5.61
C TYR A 106 1.83 15.69 -5.81
N LEU A 107 1.69 16.99 -6.05
CA LEU A 107 0.38 17.64 -6.23
C LEU A 107 -0.43 17.06 -7.38
N ARG A 108 0.24 16.68 -8.48
CA ARG A 108 -0.44 16.06 -9.63
C ARG A 108 -1.00 14.69 -9.28
N ALA A 109 -0.24 13.87 -8.58
CA ALA A 109 -0.69 12.55 -8.12
C ALA A 109 -1.87 12.69 -7.15
N ASP A 110 -1.77 13.61 -6.19
CA ASP A 110 -2.84 13.88 -5.24
C ASP A 110 -4.12 14.36 -5.94
N ALA A 111 -4.01 15.26 -6.91
CA ALA A 111 -5.16 15.74 -7.68
C ALA A 111 -5.82 14.60 -8.47
N GLN A 112 -5.04 13.71 -9.09
CA GLN A 112 -5.54 12.54 -9.81
C GLN A 112 -6.30 11.60 -8.87
N THR A 113 -5.70 11.25 -7.73
CA THR A 113 -6.32 10.36 -6.73
C THR A 113 -7.62 10.94 -6.18
N ARG A 114 -7.65 12.26 -5.92
CA ARG A 114 -8.88 12.95 -5.48
C ARG A 114 -9.96 12.95 -6.56
N THR A 115 -9.57 12.99 -7.84
CA THR A 115 -10.52 12.90 -8.96
C THR A 115 -11.20 11.54 -9.02
N TYR A 116 -10.48 10.46 -8.68
CA TYR A 116 -11.09 9.12 -8.57
C TYR A 116 -12.11 9.00 -7.42
N GLY A 117 -12.02 9.87 -6.41
CA GLY A 117 -12.99 9.91 -5.32
C GLY A 117 -12.88 8.76 -4.33
N PHE A 118 -11.72 8.13 -4.19
CA PHE A 118 -11.49 6.97 -3.31
C PHE A 118 -11.90 7.25 -1.86
N ARG A 119 -11.69 8.46 -1.37
CA ARG A 119 -12.10 8.83 -0.01
C ARG A 119 -13.60 8.62 0.21
N ARG A 120 -14.44 9.07 -0.72
CA ARG A 120 -15.90 8.86 -0.63
C ARG A 120 -16.24 7.38 -0.70
N LEU A 121 -15.56 6.64 -1.59
CA LEU A 121 -15.77 5.19 -1.70
C LEU A 121 -15.45 4.47 -0.39
N THR A 122 -14.38 4.83 0.30
CA THR A 122 -14.02 4.22 1.60
C THR A 122 -15.02 4.56 2.69
N GLU A 123 -15.55 5.78 2.73
CA GLU A 123 -16.63 6.19 3.64
C GLU A 123 -17.90 5.35 3.39
N ASP A 124 -18.29 5.15 2.13
CA ASP A 124 -19.42 4.32 1.74
C ASP A 124 -19.22 2.84 2.09
N ILE A 125 -18.01 2.30 1.90
CA ILE A 125 -17.67 0.92 2.30
C ILE A 125 -17.83 0.76 3.80
N VAL A 126 -17.23 1.64 4.59
CA VAL A 126 -17.33 1.58 6.05
C VAL A 126 -18.77 1.70 6.53
N ALA A 127 -19.58 2.59 5.92
CA ALA A 127 -20.99 2.74 6.28
C ALA A 127 -21.80 1.46 6.07
N ASN A 128 -21.43 0.62 5.10
CA ASN A 128 -22.13 -0.60 4.70
C ASN A 128 -21.50 -1.90 5.22
N LEU A 129 -20.53 -1.84 6.11
CA LEU A 129 -19.97 -3.04 6.75
C LEU A 129 -21.05 -3.76 7.59
N SER A 130 -21.04 -5.09 7.53
CA SER A 130 -21.79 -5.89 8.50
C SER A 130 -21.24 -5.65 9.92
N ASP A 131 -22.09 -5.87 10.95
CA ASP A 131 -21.66 -5.70 12.35
C ASP A 131 -20.47 -6.60 12.69
N GLU A 132 -20.44 -7.83 12.18
CA GLU A 132 -19.36 -8.78 12.37
C GLU A 132 -18.04 -8.27 11.75
N THR A 133 -18.07 -7.88 10.47
CA THR A 133 -16.87 -7.36 9.77
C THR A 133 -16.38 -6.07 10.43
N ARG A 134 -17.32 -5.20 10.83
CA ARG A 134 -16.99 -3.97 11.53
C ARG A 134 -16.26 -4.25 12.84
N ALA A 135 -16.75 -5.17 13.66
CA ALA A 135 -16.13 -5.52 14.94
C ALA A 135 -14.70 -6.05 14.76
N LEU A 136 -14.46 -6.89 13.74
CA LEU A 136 -13.13 -7.40 13.43
C LEU A 136 -12.18 -6.28 12.95
N MET A 137 -12.66 -5.39 12.10
CA MET A 137 -11.88 -4.24 11.63
C MET A 137 -11.59 -3.25 12.77
N GLU A 138 -12.53 -3.00 13.66
CA GLU A 138 -12.34 -2.16 14.86
C GLU A 138 -11.27 -2.76 15.79
N ALA A 139 -11.27 -4.07 15.99
CA ALA A 139 -10.22 -4.76 16.76
C ALA A 139 -8.83 -4.58 16.10
N TYR A 140 -8.74 -4.75 14.78
CA TYR A 140 -7.51 -4.49 14.04
C TYR A 140 -7.03 -3.04 14.20
N VAL A 141 -7.92 -2.07 13.99
CA VAL A 141 -7.65 -0.62 14.15
C VAL A 141 -7.16 -0.30 15.57
N ALA A 142 -7.77 -0.90 16.58
CA ALA A 142 -7.36 -0.73 17.97
C ALA A 142 -5.94 -1.27 18.22
N GLY A 143 -5.59 -2.42 17.63
CA GLY A 143 -4.23 -2.96 17.67
C GLY A 143 -3.20 -2.06 17.00
N VAL A 144 -3.50 -1.55 15.81
CA VAL A 144 -2.65 -0.56 15.10
C VAL A 144 -2.42 0.67 15.98
N ASN A 145 -3.50 1.24 16.50
CA ASN A 145 -3.43 2.47 17.29
C ASN A 145 -2.72 2.28 18.63
N ALA A 146 -2.82 1.11 19.24
CA ALA A 146 -2.05 0.79 20.45
C ALA A 146 -0.54 0.87 20.18
N ARG A 147 -0.06 0.34 19.04
CA ARG A 147 1.36 0.47 18.68
C ARG A 147 1.75 1.90 18.34
N VAL A 148 0.89 2.65 17.64
CA VAL A 148 1.15 4.05 17.31
C VAL A 148 1.26 4.91 18.57
N ALA A 149 0.44 4.65 19.58
CA ALA A 149 0.46 5.35 20.86
C ALA A 149 1.76 5.14 21.67
N GLU A 150 2.50 4.05 21.44
CA GLU A 150 3.82 3.86 22.05
C GLU A 150 4.88 4.84 21.49
N GLY A 151 4.61 5.57 20.43
CA GLY A 151 5.53 6.49 19.75
C GLY A 151 6.41 5.79 18.73
N ALA A 152 7.59 6.22 18.47
CA ALA A 152 8.65 5.76 17.57
C ALA A 152 8.32 4.50 16.72
N VAL A 153 7.29 4.56 15.87
CA VAL A 153 6.84 3.42 15.03
C VAL A 153 7.69 3.24 13.78
N ALA A 154 8.34 4.32 13.31
CA ALA A 154 9.18 4.29 12.12
C ALA A 154 10.17 5.47 12.13
N PRO A 155 11.43 5.28 11.73
CA PRO A 155 12.45 6.34 11.77
C PRO A 155 12.20 7.44 10.73
N GLU A 156 11.45 7.15 9.67
CA GLU A 156 11.11 8.06 8.58
C GLU A 156 10.40 9.31 9.08
N TYR A 157 9.53 9.19 10.09
CA TYR A 157 8.83 10.33 10.68
C TYR A 157 9.79 11.36 11.28
N ALA A 158 10.89 10.89 11.89
CA ALA A 158 11.90 11.79 12.42
C ALA A 158 12.67 12.52 11.32
N VAL A 159 12.97 11.85 10.21
CA VAL A 159 13.63 12.42 9.04
C VAL A 159 12.72 13.45 8.35
N LEU A 160 11.45 13.12 8.16
CA LEU A 160 10.44 13.98 7.54
C LEU A 160 9.94 15.10 8.48
N ARG A 161 10.35 15.08 9.75
CA ARG A 161 9.92 16.02 10.80
C ARG A 161 8.39 16.06 10.94
N THR A 162 7.77 14.91 10.85
CA THR A 162 6.33 14.72 11.03
C THR A 162 6.07 13.67 12.10
N ALA A 163 4.83 13.46 12.47
CA ALA A 163 4.41 12.46 13.44
C ALA A 163 3.44 11.47 12.80
N PRO A 164 3.42 10.21 13.27
CA PRO A 164 2.40 9.25 12.86
C PRO A 164 1.03 9.73 13.33
N GLU A 165 0.05 9.64 12.45
CA GLU A 165 -1.37 9.86 12.79
C GLU A 165 -2.01 8.53 13.18
N GLY A 166 -3.14 8.55 13.90
CA GLY A 166 -3.90 7.34 14.18
C GLY A 166 -4.45 6.69 12.91
N TRP A 167 -4.84 5.43 13.01
CA TRP A 167 -5.44 4.62 11.95
C TRP A 167 -6.95 4.54 12.13
N SER A 168 -7.72 4.58 11.04
CA SER A 168 -9.18 4.51 11.06
C SER A 168 -9.71 3.30 10.28
N LEU A 169 -11.02 3.06 10.34
CA LEU A 169 -11.69 2.03 9.51
C LEU A 169 -11.58 2.37 8.02
N GLU A 170 -11.73 3.65 7.67
CA GLU A 170 -11.60 4.15 6.31
C GLU A 170 -10.18 3.92 5.77
N ASP A 171 -9.15 3.97 6.62
CA ASP A 171 -7.78 3.66 6.22
C ASP A 171 -7.63 2.18 5.85
N SER A 172 -8.23 1.29 6.64
CA SER A 172 -8.25 -0.13 6.31
C SER A 172 -9.03 -0.41 5.02
N ALA A 173 -10.17 0.24 4.82
CA ALA A 173 -10.94 0.17 3.57
C ALA A 173 -10.13 0.73 2.39
N ALA A 174 -9.35 1.79 2.59
CA ALA A 174 -8.51 2.39 1.56
C ALA A 174 -7.44 1.41 1.04
N ILE A 175 -6.87 0.56 1.91
CA ILE A 175 -5.90 -0.48 1.47
C ILE A 175 -6.58 -1.51 0.57
N VAL A 176 -7.83 -1.91 0.88
CA VAL A 176 -8.59 -2.84 0.01
C VAL A 176 -8.88 -2.21 -1.34
N VAL A 177 -9.30 -0.92 -1.35
CA VAL A 177 -9.55 -0.18 -2.60
C VAL A 177 -8.26 0.01 -3.40
N LEU A 178 -7.13 0.29 -2.74
CA LEU A 178 -5.82 0.40 -3.39
C LEU A 178 -5.48 -0.90 -4.13
N LEU A 179 -5.59 -2.04 -3.45
CA LEU A 179 -5.32 -3.33 -4.05
C LEU A 179 -6.25 -3.62 -5.25
N ALA A 180 -7.53 -3.32 -5.10
CA ALA A 180 -8.49 -3.46 -6.19
C ALA A 180 -8.17 -2.53 -7.38
N HIS A 181 -7.73 -1.29 -7.12
CA HIS A 181 -7.31 -0.34 -8.14
C HIS A 181 -6.05 -0.81 -8.87
N ASP A 182 -5.03 -1.25 -8.14
CA ASP A 182 -3.77 -1.74 -8.72
C ASP A 182 -3.96 -3.01 -9.58
N LEU A 183 -4.90 -3.87 -9.16
CA LEU A 183 -5.22 -5.08 -9.92
C LEU A 183 -6.19 -4.83 -11.09
N ALA A 184 -6.89 -3.69 -11.11
CA ALA A 184 -7.83 -3.31 -12.15
C ALA A 184 -7.16 -2.63 -13.37
N ALA A 185 -5.98 -3.08 -13.79
CA ALA A 185 -5.15 -2.46 -14.83
C ALA A 185 -5.78 -2.40 -16.25
N GLY A 186 -7.09 -2.71 -16.38
CA GLY A 186 -7.79 -2.77 -17.67
C GLY A 186 -7.91 -1.42 -18.40
N ALA A 187 -8.00 -0.31 -17.68
CA ALA A 187 -8.22 1.01 -18.31
C ALA A 187 -7.07 1.45 -19.23
N GLY A 188 -5.82 1.07 -18.91
CA GLY A 188 -4.66 1.31 -19.78
C GLY A 188 -4.78 0.50 -21.08
N ALA A 189 -5.08 -0.79 -20.98
CA ALA A 189 -5.24 -1.67 -22.14
C ALA A 189 -6.41 -1.24 -23.05
N ASP A 190 -7.50 -0.74 -22.47
CA ASP A 190 -8.63 -0.22 -23.26
C ASP A 190 -8.26 1.07 -24.00
N THR A 191 -7.46 1.95 -23.37
CA THR A 191 -6.93 3.16 -24.01
C THR A 191 -5.97 2.82 -25.13
N ASP A 192 -5.04 1.89 -24.92
CA ASP A 192 -4.08 1.42 -25.92
C ASP A 192 -4.83 0.75 -27.10
N ARG A 193 -5.86 -0.03 -26.80
CA ARG A 193 -6.72 -0.61 -27.82
C ARG A 193 -7.44 0.45 -28.65
N ALA A 194 -8.00 1.48 -28.03
CA ALA A 194 -8.67 2.56 -28.73
C ALA A 194 -7.70 3.33 -29.66
N LEU A 195 -6.45 3.54 -29.21
CA LEU A 195 -5.40 4.15 -30.05
C LEU A 195 -4.99 3.23 -31.22
N LEU A 196 -4.95 1.94 -30.99
CA LEU A 196 -4.63 0.96 -32.04
C LEU A 196 -5.77 0.78 -33.07
N ASP A 197 -7.04 0.96 -32.66
CA ASP A 197 -8.21 0.90 -33.54
C ASP A 197 -8.16 1.97 -34.65
N ASP A 198 -7.54 3.13 -34.38
CA ASP A 198 -7.35 4.20 -35.35
C ASP A 198 -6.24 3.91 -36.38
N ILE A 199 -5.32 2.99 -36.06
CA ILE A 199 -4.10 2.74 -36.84
C ILE A 199 -4.14 1.38 -37.55
N LEU A 200 -4.74 0.38 -36.90
CA LEU A 200 -4.74 -1.02 -37.35
C LEU A 200 -6.09 -1.43 -37.94
N SER A 201 -6.07 -2.33 -38.95
CA SER A 201 -7.30 -2.98 -39.38
C SER A 201 -7.85 -3.91 -38.28
N ALA A 202 -9.14 -4.20 -38.30
CA ALA A 202 -9.77 -5.13 -37.35
C ALA A 202 -9.08 -6.50 -37.29
N GLU A 203 -8.56 -6.97 -38.43
CA GLU A 203 -7.83 -8.25 -38.55
C GLU A 203 -6.45 -8.19 -37.87
N GLN A 204 -5.76 -7.06 -38.01
CA GLN A 204 -4.49 -6.80 -37.29
C GLN A 204 -4.72 -6.62 -35.80
N LEU A 205 -5.73 -5.85 -35.38
CA LEU A 205 -6.08 -5.65 -34.00
C LEU A 205 -6.41 -6.97 -33.28
N ALA A 206 -7.11 -7.88 -33.94
CA ALA A 206 -7.43 -9.21 -33.39
C ALA A 206 -6.19 -10.04 -33.04
N GLN A 207 -5.03 -9.77 -33.65
CA GLN A 207 -3.76 -10.44 -33.30
C GLN A 207 -3.13 -9.95 -32.03
N PHE A 208 -3.43 -8.70 -31.61
CA PHE A 208 -2.91 -8.06 -30.39
C PHE A 208 -3.90 -8.10 -29.23
N THR A 209 -5.18 -8.40 -29.48
CA THR A 209 -6.20 -8.49 -28.44
C THR A 209 -6.49 -9.94 -28.12
N MET A 210 -6.39 -10.30 -26.83
CA MET A 210 -6.88 -11.62 -26.39
C MET A 210 -8.40 -11.66 -26.54
N SER A 211 -8.89 -12.60 -27.35
CA SER A 211 -10.32 -12.94 -27.34
C SER A 211 -10.63 -13.81 -26.14
N PHE A 212 -11.68 -13.47 -25.41
CA PHE A 212 -12.20 -14.39 -24.40
C PHE A 212 -12.72 -15.66 -25.11
N PRO A 213 -12.34 -16.84 -24.65
CA PRO A 213 -12.90 -18.07 -25.19
C PRO A 213 -14.42 -18.13 -24.97
N ASP A 214 -15.16 -18.77 -25.88
CA ASP A 214 -16.64 -18.82 -25.83
C ASP A 214 -17.21 -19.38 -24.51
N TRP A 215 -16.42 -20.16 -23.78
CA TRP A 215 -16.78 -20.72 -22.48
C TRP A 215 -16.57 -19.75 -21.32
N ALA A 216 -15.85 -18.65 -21.50
CA ALA A 216 -15.60 -17.69 -20.43
C ALA A 216 -16.82 -16.78 -20.23
N PRO A 217 -17.44 -16.75 -19.04
CA PRO A 217 -18.55 -15.85 -18.79
C PRO A 217 -18.05 -14.40 -18.85
N THR A 218 -18.65 -13.60 -19.72
CA THR A 218 -18.44 -12.15 -19.70
C THR A 218 -19.26 -11.54 -18.56
N MET A 219 -18.64 -10.75 -17.70
CA MET A 219 -19.33 -10.09 -16.58
C MET A 219 -20.37 -9.07 -17.05
N LEU A 220 -20.17 -8.47 -18.23
CA LEU A 220 -21.09 -7.50 -18.82
C LEU A 220 -21.38 -7.92 -20.27
N LYS A 221 -22.64 -8.23 -20.57
CA LYS A 221 -23.06 -8.45 -21.95
C LYS A 221 -23.31 -7.10 -22.60
N ALA A 222 -23.01 -6.99 -23.90
CA ALA A 222 -23.25 -5.74 -24.66
C ALA A 222 -24.71 -5.28 -24.61
N GLU A 223 -25.65 -6.21 -24.50
CA GLU A 223 -27.09 -5.94 -24.34
C GLU A 223 -27.41 -5.30 -22.97
N ASP A 224 -26.77 -5.77 -21.88
CA ASP A 224 -26.95 -5.22 -20.54
C ASP A 224 -26.35 -3.81 -20.42
N MET A 225 -25.22 -3.57 -21.09
CA MET A 225 -24.59 -2.26 -21.19
C MET A 225 -25.49 -1.27 -21.92
N ARG A 226 -26.06 -1.65 -23.06
CA ARG A 226 -26.99 -0.81 -23.83
C ARG A 226 -28.27 -0.53 -23.05
N ALA A 227 -28.81 -1.52 -22.33
CA ALA A 227 -29.99 -1.36 -21.50
C ALA A 227 -29.77 -0.40 -20.33
N ARG A 228 -28.55 -0.39 -19.76
CA ARG A 228 -28.23 0.41 -18.57
C ARG A 228 -27.76 1.84 -18.90
N PHE A 229 -27.02 2.03 -19.98
CA PHE A 229 -26.36 3.30 -20.33
C PHE A 229 -26.89 3.93 -21.62
N GLY A 230 -27.85 3.29 -22.33
CA GLY A 230 -28.32 3.73 -23.64
C GLY A 230 -27.31 3.52 -24.75
N GLU A 231 -27.60 4.03 -25.94
CA GLU A 231 -26.58 4.13 -26.99
C GLU A 231 -25.60 5.23 -26.59
N VAL A 232 -24.37 4.85 -26.28
CA VAL A 232 -23.29 5.82 -26.05
C VAL A 232 -23.04 6.54 -27.38
N GLN A 233 -23.49 7.77 -27.51
CA GLN A 233 -23.06 8.64 -28.59
C GLN A 233 -21.58 8.92 -28.35
N THR A 234 -20.73 8.31 -29.14
CA THR A 234 -19.31 8.66 -29.22
C THR A 234 -19.21 9.99 -29.95
N GLU A 235 -19.45 11.10 -29.23
CA GLU A 235 -18.97 12.38 -29.65
C GLU A 235 -17.43 12.30 -29.61
N ALA A 236 -16.78 12.58 -30.73
CA ALA A 236 -15.33 12.43 -30.85
C ALA A 236 -14.66 13.25 -29.74
N LEU A 237 -14.04 12.55 -28.78
CA LEU A 237 -13.20 13.19 -27.79
C LEU A 237 -12.05 13.91 -28.50
N PRO A 238 -11.67 15.12 -28.06
CA PRO A 238 -10.50 15.79 -28.60
C PRO A 238 -9.29 14.83 -28.44
N PRO A 239 -8.34 14.84 -29.40
CA PRO A 239 -7.19 13.96 -29.35
C PRO A 239 -6.51 14.10 -28.00
N ALA A 240 -6.46 12.99 -27.25
CA ALA A 240 -5.78 12.93 -25.99
C ALA A 240 -4.29 13.24 -26.24
N GLU A 241 -3.72 14.20 -25.54
CA GLU A 241 -2.26 14.31 -25.47
C GLU A 241 -1.72 12.97 -25.00
N ALA A 242 -0.78 12.39 -25.77
CA ALA A 242 -0.22 11.09 -25.49
C ALA A 242 0.25 11.05 -24.02
N PRO A 243 -0.23 10.08 -23.23
CA PRO A 243 0.21 9.95 -21.85
C PRO A 243 1.72 9.78 -21.84
N ALA A 244 2.40 10.49 -20.95
CA ALA A 244 3.83 10.30 -20.73
C ALA A 244 4.08 8.81 -20.49
N ALA A 245 5.05 8.23 -21.21
CA ALA A 245 5.37 6.81 -21.18
C ALA A 245 5.31 6.27 -19.75
N GLN A 246 4.33 5.43 -19.47
CA GLN A 246 4.24 4.72 -18.20
C GLN A 246 5.41 3.75 -18.15
N SER A 247 6.10 3.72 -17.03
CA SER A 247 7.20 2.78 -16.81
C SER A 247 6.72 1.35 -17.00
N ASP A 248 7.50 0.52 -17.69
CA ASP A 248 7.25 -0.92 -17.99
C ASP A 248 7.12 -1.83 -16.74
N ASN A 249 6.86 -1.27 -15.58
CA ASN A 249 6.79 -1.98 -14.32
C ASN A 249 5.32 -2.29 -13.97
N GLN A 250 4.65 -3.11 -14.79
CA GLN A 250 3.38 -3.69 -14.39
C GLN A 250 3.64 -4.80 -13.37
N PRO A 251 3.06 -4.73 -12.16
CA PRO A 251 3.16 -5.82 -11.21
C PRO A 251 2.49 -7.07 -11.80
N GLY A 252 3.29 -8.10 -12.03
CA GLY A 252 2.81 -9.41 -12.47
C GLY A 252 2.61 -10.33 -11.29
N SER A 253 1.55 -11.12 -11.31
CA SER A 253 1.36 -12.23 -10.37
C SER A 253 1.80 -13.51 -11.06
N ASN A 254 2.75 -14.25 -10.44
CA ASN A 254 3.24 -15.52 -10.95
C ASN A 254 2.78 -16.65 -10.03
N ALA A 255 2.24 -17.70 -10.61
CA ALA A 255 1.94 -18.94 -9.91
C ALA A 255 2.85 -20.05 -10.44
N TRP A 256 3.43 -20.83 -9.53
CA TRP A 256 4.32 -21.93 -9.85
C TRP A 256 3.70 -23.24 -9.40
N VAL A 257 3.68 -24.22 -10.27
CA VAL A 257 3.27 -25.58 -9.93
C VAL A 257 4.45 -26.51 -10.12
N ILE A 258 4.85 -27.19 -9.05
CA ILE A 258 5.86 -28.24 -9.09
C ILE A 258 5.13 -29.59 -9.02
N SER A 259 5.35 -30.46 -10.01
CA SER A 259 4.75 -31.79 -9.99
C SER A 259 5.24 -32.61 -8.79
N GLY A 260 4.40 -33.54 -8.29
CA GLY A 260 4.77 -34.41 -7.19
C GLY A 260 6.04 -35.25 -7.44
N GLU A 261 6.37 -35.53 -8.70
CA GLU A 261 7.62 -36.23 -9.08
C GLU A 261 8.90 -35.43 -8.77
N ARG A 262 8.77 -34.10 -8.64
CA ARG A 262 9.88 -33.18 -8.35
C ARG A 262 9.87 -32.63 -6.93
N SER A 263 8.86 -32.96 -6.15
CA SER A 263 8.78 -32.55 -4.73
C SER A 263 9.28 -33.67 -3.83
N GLU A 264 9.95 -33.32 -2.75
CA GLU A 264 10.42 -34.28 -1.74
C GLU A 264 9.26 -35.04 -1.08
N THR A 265 8.07 -34.46 -1.04
CA THR A 265 6.88 -35.03 -0.43
C THR A 265 6.09 -35.96 -1.37
N GLY A 266 6.44 -36.02 -2.65
CA GLY A 266 5.68 -36.72 -3.67
C GLY A 266 4.31 -36.09 -3.99
N ARG A 267 4.01 -34.90 -3.45
CA ARG A 267 2.76 -34.15 -3.70
C ARG A 267 3.03 -32.92 -4.55
N PRO A 268 2.10 -32.50 -5.43
CA PRO A 268 2.24 -31.23 -6.15
C PRO A 268 2.30 -30.09 -5.15
N LEU A 269 3.19 -29.12 -5.42
CA LEU A 269 3.32 -27.88 -4.68
C LEU A 269 2.81 -26.74 -5.57
N LEU A 270 1.98 -25.86 -5.00
CA LEU A 270 1.55 -24.60 -5.61
C LEU A 270 2.11 -23.45 -4.77
N ALA A 271 2.82 -22.50 -5.40
CA ALA A 271 3.34 -21.31 -4.78
C ALA A 271 2.92 -20.07 -5.56
#